data_32c93299f92bfe9d90c4a0466bea366d
#
_entry.id   32c93299f92bfe9d90c4a0466bea366d
#
_cell.length_a   1.000
_cell.length_b   1.000
_cell.length_c   1.000
_cell.angle_alpha   90.00
_cell.angle_beta   90.00
_cell.angle_gamma   90.00
#
_symmetry.space_group_name_H-M   'P 1'
#
loop_
_entity.id
_entity.type
_entity.pdbx_description
1 polymer ?
#
loop_
_entity_poly.entity_id
_entity_poly.type
_entity_poly.pdbx_seq_one_letter_code
_entity_poly.pdbx_strand_id
1 'polypeptide(L)'
;MRKVQRGSIQTTTAGRKRYYDEYLARCVDEVSSVFDVVASRRAVPNNITDKNRVRARILSLAGDKKVRVLWYTVENDKMAVPVITKK
;
A
#
# COMPACT_ATOMS: atom_id res chain seq x y z
N MET A 1 -31.98 -7.49 2.26
CA MET A 1 -31.34 -7.15 2.29
C MET A 1 -30.97 -6.96 1.98
N ARG A 2 -31.06 -6.84 1.75
CA ARG A 2 -30.45 -6.52 1.50
C ARG A 2 -29.79 -6.68 1.34
N LYS A 3 -29.62 -6.88 1.10
CA LYS A 3 -28.77 -6.90 0.95
C LYS A 3 -28.01 -6.97 0.95
N VAL A 4 -28.11 -7.23 0.82
CA VAL A 4 -27.11 -7.15 0.86
C VAL A 4 -26.57 -7.38 0.59
N GLN A 5 -26.52 -7.45 0.36
CA GLN A 5 -25.84 -7.43 0.24
C GLN A 5 -25.29 -7.32 0.24
N ARG A 6 -25.59 -7.46 0.03
CA ARG A 6 -24.79 -7.28 0.10
C ARG A 6 -23.95 -7.21 0.15
N GLY A 7 -23.70 -7.37 0.15
CA GLY A 7 -22.63 -7.22 0.19
C GLY A 7 -22.00 -7.23 -0.38
N SER A 8 -22.30 -7.48 -0.74
CA SER A 8 -21.57 -7.57 -1.26
C SER A 8 -20.91 -7.10 -1.30
N ILE A 9 -21.08 -7.46 -0.89
CA ILE A 9 -20.16 -6.87 -0.99
C ILE A 9 -19.68 -6.23 -1.95
N GLN A 10 -20.16 -5.60 -2.28
CA GLN A 10 -19.72 -4.90 -3.32
C GLN A 10 -18.76 -3.93 -3.01
N THR A 11 -17.62 -4.14 -3.44
CA THR A 11 -16.59 -3.21 -3.19
C THR A 11 -16.67 -2.12 -4.20
N THR A 12 -17.00 -0.95 -3.73
CA THR A 12 -16.90 0.25 -4.54
C THR A 12 -15.44 0.64 -4.62
N THR A 13 -15.11 1.52 -5.56
CA THR A 13 -13.75 2.04 -5.67
C THR A 13 -13.33 2.74 -4.39
N ALA A 14 -14.24 3.47 -3.76
CA ALA A 14 -13.94 4.15 -2.50
C ALA A 14 -13.64 3.15 -1.38
N GLY A 15 -14.38 2.05 -1.33
CA GLY A 15 -14.15 1.03 -0.33
C GLY A 15 -12.80 0.34 -0.49
N ARG A 16 -12.41 0.06 -1.74
CA ARG A 16 -11.10 -0.53 -2.01
C ARG A 16 -9.98 0.40 -1.61
N LYS A 17 -10.14 1.68 -1.89
CA LYS A 17 -9.13 2.66 -1.56
C LYS A 17 -8.92 2.74 -0.05
N ARG A 18 -10.01 2.74 0.70
CA ARG A 18 -9.91 2.79 2.16
C ARG A 18 -9.21 1.56 2.72
N TYR A 19 -9.56 0.39 2.22
CA TYR A 19 -8.95 -0.83 2.69
C TYR A 19 -7.44 -0.83 2.42
N TYR A 20 -7.03 -0.38 1.25
CA TYR A 20 -5.63 -0.34 0.89
C TYR A 20 -4.89 0.68 1.75
N ASP A 21 -5.51 1.83 2.01
CA ASP A 21 -4.90 2.86 2.87
C ASP A 21 -4.68 2.33 4.28
N GLU A 22 -5.63 1.59 4.83
CA GLU A 22 -5.48 1.00 6.16
C GLU A 22 -4.34 -0.01 6.18
N TYR A 23 -4.22 -0.79 5.15
CA TYR A 23 -3.14 -1.76 5.03
C TYR A 23 -1.78 -1.06 4.98
N LEU A 24 -1.67 -0.03 4.18
CA LEU A 24 -0.42 0.71 4.07
C LEU A 24 -0.08 1.44 5.36
N ALA A 25 -1.08 1.94 6.06
CA ALA A 25 -0.85 2.60 7.35
C ALA A 25 -0.26 1.63 8.36
N ARG A 26 -0.73 0.38 8.37
CA ARG A 26 -0.16 -0.62 9.26
C ARG A 26 1.29 -0.92 8.90
N CYS A 27 1.60 -0.99 7.60
CA CYS A 27 2.97 -1.21 7.18
C CYS A 27 3.89 -0.08 7.65
N VAL A 28 3.43 1.15 7.51
CA VAL A 28 4.20 2.31 7.96
C VAL A 28 4.41 2.27 9.47
N ASP A 29 3.36 1.91 10.22
CA ASP A 29 3.47 1.83 11.67
C ASP A 29 4.48 0.77 12.10
N GLU A 30 4.51 -0.36 11.41
CA GLU A 30 5.46 -1.41 11.73
C GLU A 30 6.90 -0.96 11.50
N VAL A 31 7.15 -0.20 10.45
CA VAL A 31 8.48 0.35 10.22
C VAL A 31 8.91 1.22 11.38
N SER A 32 7.99 2.02 11.92
CA SER A 32 8.34 2.96 12.98
C SER A 32 8.57 2.31 14.32
N SER A 33 7.91 1.18 14.60
CA SER A 33 7.91 0.62 15.96
C SER A 33 8.71 -0.67 16.10
N VAL A 34 8.71 -1.53 15.09
CA VAL A 34 9.28 -2.88 15.25
C VAL A 34 10.39 -3.17 14.26
N PHE A 35 10.18 -2.85 13.00
CA PHE A 35 11.11 -3.22 11.93
C PHE A 35 11.71 -2.00 11.27
N ASP A 36 12.94 -2.15 10.79
CA ASP A 36 13.57 -1.10 9.98
C ASP A 36 13.09 -1.14 8.54
N VAL A 37 12.61 -2.30 8.09
CA VAL A 37 12.16 -2.51 6.72
C VAL A 37 10.90 -3.35 6.73
N VAL A 38 9.88 -2.91 6.01
CA VAL A 38 8.65 -3.67 5.87
C VAL A 38 8.27 -3.72 4.39
N ALA A 39 8.17 -4.92 3.85
CA ALA A 39 7.72 -5.11 2.47
C ALA A 39 6.21 -5.31 2.46
N SER A 40 5.53 -4.55 1.61
CA SER A 40 4.12 -4.76 1.39
C SER A 40 3.91 -6.11 0.73
N ARG A 41 2.81 -6.78 1.05
CA ARG A 41 2.46 -8.04 0.40
C ARG A 41 1.64 -7.83 -0.86
N ARG A 42 1.28 -6.57 -1.15
CA ARG A 42 0.46 -6.26 -2.31
C ARG A 42 1.32 -5.66 -3.38
N ALA A 43 1.39 -6.33 -4.53
CA ALA A 43 2.10 -5.83 -5.68
C ALA A 43 1.22 -4.86 -6.46
N VAL A 44 1.86 -3.94 -7.16
CA VAL A 44 1.17 -3.02 -8.03
C VAL A 44 1.77 -3.15 -9.42
N PRO A 45 1.04 -2.74 -10.48
CA PRO A 45 1.63 -2.79 -11.82
C PRO A 45 2.93 -1.99 -11.87
N ASN A 46 3.91 -2.55 -12.55
CA ASN A 46 5.23 -1.94 -12.60
C ASN A 46 5.28 -0.85 -13.67
N ASN A 47 4.64 0.27 -13.39
CA ASN A 47 4.72 1.43 -14.25
C ASN A 47 4.81 2.66 -13.36
N ILE A 48 5.30 3.75 -13.96
CA ILE A 48 5.61 4.94 -13.18
C ILE A 48 4.36 5.56 -12.55
N THR A 49 3.23 5.50 -13.25
CA THR A 49 2.00 6.11 -12.75
C THR A 49 1.50 5.41 -11.49
N ASP A 50 1.37 4.08 -11.55
CA ASP A 50 0.87 3.31 -10.42
C ASP A 50 1.85 3.35 -9.25
N LYS A 51 3.15 3.25 -9.52
CA LYS A 51 4.13 3.29 -8.46
C LYS A 51 4.15 4.65 -7.76
N ASN A 52 4.08 5.72 -8.52
CA ASN A 52 4.07 7.06 -7.92
C ASN A 52 2.81 7.30 -7.10
N ARG A 53 1.68 6.76 -7.54
CA ARG A 53 0.44 6.90 -6.78
C ARG A 53 0.54 6.21 -5.42
N VAL A 54 1.04 4.98 -5.41
CA VAL A 54 1.20 4.23 -4.16
C VAL A 54 2.25 4.88 -3.28
N ARG A 55 3.36 5.31 -3.86
CA ARG A 55 4.40 5.98 -3.10
C ARG A 55 3.86 7.24 -2.42
N ALA A 56 3.08 8.04 -3.15
CA ALA A 56 2.50 9.25 -2.58
C ALA A 56 1.59 8.91 -1.40
N ARG A 57 0.81 7.84 -1.52
CA ARG A 57 -0.06 7.43 -0.43
C ARG A 57 0.75 7.02 0.80
N ILE A 58 1.81 6.25 0.60
CA ILE A 58 2.65 5.82 1.72
C ILE A 58 3.28 7.02 2.41
N LEU A 59 3.81 7.95 1.64
CA LEU A 59 4.43 9.13 2.24
C LEU A 59 3.41 10.01 2.96
N SER A 60 2.19 10.09 2.41
CA SER A 60 1.12 10.84 3.07
C SER A 60 0.74 10.17 4.38
N LEU A 61 0.62 8.85 4.40
CA LEU A 61 0.25 8.13 5.61
C LEU A 61 1.35 8.17 6.67
N ALA A 62 2.60 8.29 6.23
CA ALA A 62 3.71 8.38 7.16
C ALA A 62 3.70 9.70 7.93
N GLY A 63 3.15 10.76 7.34
CA GLY A 63 3.10 12.06 8.00
C GLY A 63 4.50 12.57 8.33
N ASP A 64 4.77 12.77 9.60
CA ASP A 64 6.06 13.28 10.06
C ASP A 64 7.13 12.20 10.18
N LYS A 65 6.75 10.94 10.03
CA LYS A 65 7.71 9.85 10.08
C LYS A 65 8.58 9.89 8.83
N LYS A 66 9.85 9.62 9.01
CA LYS A 66 10.78 9.67 7.88
C LYS A 66 10.95 8.26 7.34
N VAL A 67 10.35 8.02 6.20
CA VAL A 67 10.41 6.72 5.54
C VAL A 67 10.79 6.90 4.08
N ARG A 68 11.30 5.82 3.50
CA ARG A 68 11.67 5.78 2.09
C ARG A 68 10.95 4.61 1.46
N VAL A 69 10.53 4.76 0.22
CA VAL A 69 9.85 3.69 -0.52
C VAL A 69 10.77 3.22 -1.63
N LEU A 70 11.09 1.94 -1.58
CA LEU A 70 11.86 1.27 -2.62
C LEU A 70 10.95 0.30 -3.33
N TRP A 71 11.35 -0.16 -4.52
CA TRP A 71 10.52 -1.05 -5.31
C TRP A 71 11.25 -2.33 -5.63
N TYR A 72 10.56 -3.44 -5.43
CA TYR A 72 11.06 -4.76 -5.73
C TYR A 72 10.19 -5.36 -6.83
N THR A 73 10.79 -5.68 -7.98
CA THR A 73 10.00 -6.17 -9.10
C THR A 73 9.85 -7.68 -9.03
N VAL A 74 8.68 -8.15 -9.45
CA VAL A 74 8.33 -9.57 -9.47
C VAL A 74 7.60 -9.88 -10.75
N GLU A 75 7.37 -11.17 -11.02
CA GLU A 75 6.61 -11.63 -12.18
C GLU A 75 7.19 -11.08 -13.48
N ASN A 76 8.46 -11.32 -13.67
CA ASN A 76 9.18 -10.89 -14.90
C ASN A 76 9.07 -9.37 -15.09
N ASP A 77 9.20 -8.64 -13.98
CA ASP A 77 9.17 -7.17 -13.98
C ASP A 77 7.81 -6.57 -14.35
N LYS A 78 6.77 -7.37 -14.36
CA LYS A 78 5.43 -6.85 -14.66
C LYS A 78 4.78 -6.22 -13.45
N MET A 79 5.17 -6.65 -12.26
CA MET A 79 4.61 -6.13 -11.02
C MET A 79 5.74 -5.64 -10.11
N ALA A 80 5.39 -4.76 -9.21
CA ALA A 80 6.36 -4.21 -8.25
C ALA A 80 5.75 -4.20 -6.86
N VAL A 81 6.60 -4.46 -5.87
CA VAL A 81 6.17 -4.48 -4.47
C VAL A 81 6.85 -3.32 -3.76
N PRO A 82 6.08 -2.45 -3.08
CA PRO A 82 6.71 -1.37 -2.32
C PRO A 82 7.34 -1.90 -1.05
N VAL A 83 8.55 -1.43 -0.79
CA VAL A 83 9.30 -1.77 0.41
C VAL A 83 9.54 -0.46 1.16
N ILE A 84 9.05 -0.39 2.38
CA ILE A 84 9.12 0.82 3.20
C ILE A 84 10.26 0.66 4.17
N THR A 85 11.18 1.63 4.17
CA THR A 85 12.34 1.58 5.06
C THR A 85 12.42 2.86 5.87
N LYS A 86 13.10 2.79 7.00
CA LYS A 86 13.43 4.00 7.72
C LYS A 86 14.41 4.82 6.91
N LYS A 87 14.21 6.10 6.94
CA LYS A 87 15.06 7.01 6.21
C LYS A 87 16.32 7.36 6.97
#